data_94238a8b46f62f22af5f55ec9704b388
#
_entry.id   94238a8b46f62f22af5f55ec9704b388
#
_cell.length_a   1.000
_cell.length_b   1.000
_cell.length_c   1.000
_cell.angle_alpha   90.00
_cell.angle_beta   90.00
_cell.angle_gamma   90.00
#
_symmetry.space_group_name_H-M   'P 1'
#
loop_
_entity.id
_entity.type
_entity.pdbx_description
1 polymer ?
#
loop_
_entity_poly.entity_id
_entity_poly.type
_entity_poly.pdbx_seq_one_letter_code
_entity_poly.pdbx_strand_id
1 'polypeptide(L)'
;MDRIYNGPGNGDDPSNGEELWKVHHRGWSIFPRPVYGNGLVFATIDRDRPELWAIRPDGSGDVSDTHVVWKKTRRMPQRASPLLVGKLLFVMDRNGYLSCLEASSGEEIWQQRLKGRFSASPVYANNCIYFFNEEGACTVIRSASEFEILATNILGDGEQLMASPAMDGDDFYIRTAKYLYRIE
;
A
#
# COMPACT_ATOMS: atom_id res chain seq x y z
N MET A 1 18.48 9.43 22.45
CA MET A 1 17.44 8.60 23.11
C MET A 1 16.44 8.25 22.02
N ASP A 2 16.70 7.10 21.36
CA ASP A 2 15.87 6.66 20.23
C ASP A 2 14.52 6.21 20.77
N ARG A 3 13.46 6.92 20.35
CA ARG A 3 12.11 6.50 20.70
C ARG A 3 11.79 5.23 19.92
N ILE A 4 11.63 4.14 20.63
CA ILE A 4 11.03 2.92 20.09
C ILE A 4 9.56 3.26 19.88
N TYR A 5 9.16 3.46 18.61
CA TYR A 5 7.75 3.51 18.27
C TYR A 5 7.29 2.08 18.06
N ASN A 6 6.34 1.64 18.87
CA ASN A 6 5.55 0.45 18.60
C ASN A 6 4.67 0.77 17.38
N GLY A 7 5.24 0.58 16.20
CA GLY A 7 4.62 0.79 14.91
C GLY A 7 4.46 -0.55 14.18
N PRO A 8 4.11 -0.56 12.89
CA PRO A 8 3.85 -1.77 12.11
C PRO A 8 5.05 -2.73 11.94
N GLY A 9 6.09 -2.56 12.74
CA GLY A 9 7.23 -3.46 12.80
C GLY A 9 7.10 -4.62 13.79
N ASN A 10 6.00 -4.72 14.53
CA ASN A 10 5.79 -5.81 15.49
C ASN A 10 4.80 -6.84 14.93
N GLY A 11 5.04 -8.11 15.23
CA GLY A 11 4.07 -9.18 15.12
C GLY A 11 3.61 -9.57 16.52
N ASP A 12 2.34 -9.37 16.81
CA ASP A 12 1.72 -9.68 18.11
C ASP A 12 0.78 -10.88 17.96
N ASP A 13 0.66 -11.66 19.02
CA ASP A 13 -0.35 -12.73 19.11
C ASP A 13 -1.75 -12.11 19.25
N PRO A 14 -2.66 -12.33 18.28
CA PRO A 14 -3.99 -11.72 18.31
C PRO A 14 -4.87 -12.23 19.46
N SER A 15 -4.51 -13.34 20.12
CA SER A 15 -5.29 -13.92 21.20
C SER A 15 -5.04 -13.25 22.54
N ASN A 16 -3.84 -12.71 22.76
CA ASN A 16 -3.42 -12.17 24.06
C ASN A 16 -2.63 -10.84 23.96
N GLY A 17 -2.24 -10.41 22.72
CA GLY A 17 -1.47 -9.19 22.50
C GLY A 17 0.01 -9.31 22.88
N GLU A 18 0.53 -10.52 23.06
CA GLU A 18 1.94 -10.74 23.36
C GLU A 18 2.81 -10.45 22.12
N GLU A 19 3.89 -9.67 22.30
CA GLU A 19 4.86 -9.41 21.21
C GLU A 19 5.61 -10.70 20.87
N LEU A 20 5.43 -11.19 19.64
CA LEU A 20 6.11 -12.38 19.12
C LEU A 20 7.48 -12.02 18.55
N TRP A 21 7.52 -10.96 17.75
CA TRP A 21 8.74 -10.45 17.13
C TRP A 21 8.66 -8.95 16.88
N LYS A 22 9.82 -8.33 16.68
CA LYS A 22 9.91 -6.91 16.29
C LYS A 22 11.07 -6.65 15.34
N VAL A 23 10.93 -5.56 14.57
CA VAL A 23 12.02 -4.95 13.80
C VAL A 23 12.17 -3.49 14.22
N HIS A 24 13.41 -3.06 14.43
CA HIS A 24 13.73 -1.67 14.76
C HIS A 24 13.81 -0.81 13.50
N HIS A 25 13.20 0.35 13.55
CA HIS A 25 13.29 1.35 12.49
C HIS A 25 13.32 2.77 13.09
N ARG A 26 13.80 3.74 12.31
CA ARG A 26 13.89 5.16 12.73
C ARG A 26 12.68 5.99 12.28
N GLY A 27 11.73 5.38 11.59
CA GLY A 27 10.58 6.05 11.03
C GLY A 27 9.53 6.45 12.07
N TRP A 28 8.66 7.37 11.69
CA TRP A 28 7.55 7.86 12.51
C TRP A 28 6.30 8.12 11.65
N SER A 29 5.12 8.18 12.30
CA SER A 29 3.84 8.56 11.69
C SER A 29 3.50 7.77 10.42
N ILE A 30 3.45 6.44 10.54
CA ILE A 30 3.19 5.52 9.45
C ILE A 30 1.67 5.41 9.24
N PHE A 31 1.20 5.64 7.99
CA PHE A 31 -0.21 5.56 7.62
C PHE A 31 -0.59 4.29 6.85
N PRO A 32 0.25 3.79 5.92
CA PRO A 32 -0.11 2.62 5.14
C PRO A 32 -0.28 1.39 6.03
N ARG A 33 -1.34 0.63 5.76
CA ARG A 33 -1.56 -0.66 6.41
C ARG A 33 -0.54 -1.68 5.88
N PRO A 34 0.12 -2.46 6.72
CA PRO A 34 0.92 -3.60 6.30
C PRO A 34 0.08 -4.63 5.54
N VAL A 35 0.70 -5.29 4.57
CA VAL A 35 0.07 -6.35 3.77
C VAL A 35 0.86 -7.64 3.94
N TYR A 36 0.16 -8.75 4.15
CA TYR A 36 0.77 -10.07 4.26
C TYR A 36 0.43 -10.93 3.04
N GLY A 37 1.41 -11.64 2.53
CA GLY A 37 1.25 -12.68 1.52
C GLY A 37 2.60 -13.19 1.04
N ASN A 38 2.60 -14.33 0.36
CA ASN A 38 3.81 -15.01 -0.11
C ASN A 38 4.86 -15.27 1.01
N GLY A 39 4.40 -15.43 2.28
CA GLY A 39 5.29 -15.63 3.43
C GLY A 39 5.99 -14.37 3.92
N LEU A 40 5.61 -13.18 3.43
CA LEU A 40 6.21 -11.91 3.78
C LEU A 40 5.17 -10.89 4.26
N VAL A 41 5.56 -10.07 5.22
CA VAL A 41 4.86 -8.84 5.62
C VAL A 41 5.52 -7.67 4.88
N PHE A 42 4.74 -6.92 4.13
CA PHE A 42 5.16 -5.69 3.46
C PHE A 42 4.71 -4.50 4.28
N ALA A 43 5.63 -3.78 4.86
CA ALA A 43 5.36 -2.64 5.72
C ALA A 43 6.07 -1.38 5.22
N THR A 44 5.35 -0.27 5.17
CA THR A 44 5.95 1.04 4.92
C THR A 44 6.49 1.58 6.23
N ILE A 45 7.70 2.09 6.20
CA ILE A 45 8.41 2.65 7.33
C ILE A 45 8.68 4.12 7.04
N ASP A 46 8.44 4.99 8.02
CA ASP A 46 8.63 6.44 7.94
C ASP A 46 7.67 7.19 6.99
N ARG A 47 7.33 8.40 7.39
CA ARG A 47 6.51 9.34 6.63
C ARG A 47 7.34 10.24 5.72
N ASP A 48 8.46 10.75 6.21
CA ASP A 48 9.23 11.80 5.53
C ASP A 48 10.25 11.22 4.56
N ARG A 49 10.76 10.03 4.87
CA ARG A 49 11.62 9.23 4.00
C ARG A 49 11.05 7.81 3.89
N PRO A 50 9.94 7.65 3.18
CA PRO A 50 9.23 6.38 3.17
C PRO A 50 10.08 5.27 2.58
N GLU A 51 10.15 4.19 3.32
CA GLU A 51 10.77 2.93 2.91
C GLU A 51 9.71 1.84 2.90
N LEU A 52 9.85 0.88 2.02
CA LEU A 52 9.05 -0.33 2.00
C LEU A 52 9.95 -1.52 2.35
N TRP A 53 9.58 -2.23 3.38
CA TRP A 53 10.30 -3.41 3.86
C TRP A 53 9.49 -4.66 3.65
N ALA A 54 10.14 -5.74 3.22
CA ALA A 54 9.59 -7.09 3.23
C ALA A 54 10.24 -7.88 4.37
N ILE A 55 9.42 -8.42 5.24
CA ILE A 55 9.84 -9.03 6.50
C ILE A 55 9.24 -10.44 6.57
N ARG A 56 10.04 -11.44 6.89
CA ARG A 56 9.52 -12.78 7.24
C ARG A 56 8.96 -12.74 8.67
N PRO A 57 7.72 -13.20 8.89
CA PRO A 57 7.09 -13.14 10.21
C PRO A 57 7.35 -14.38 11.09
N ASP A 58 8.24 -15.28 10.67
CA ASP A 58 8.50 -16.57 11.30
C ASP A 58 9.59 -16.54 12.40
N GLY A 59 10.02 -15.35 12.80
CA GLY A 59 11.02 -15.13 13.84
C GLY A 59 10.45 -14.98 15.23
N SER A 60 11.34 -14.77 16.21
CA SER A 60 11.00 -14.47 17.60
C SER A 60 11.93 -13.40 18.17
N GLY A 61 11.39 -12.48 18.97
CA GLY A 61 12.13 -11.36 19.56
C GLY A 61 12.59 -10.36 18.53
N ASP A 62 13.78 -9.81 18.65
CA ASP A 62 14.33 -8.85 17.68
C ASP A 62 14.86 -9.55 16.42
N VAL A 63 14.17 -9.31 15.30
CA VAL A 63 14.47 -9.91 14.00
C VAL A 63 15.01 -8.90 12.97
N SER A 64 15.43 -7.74 13.43
CA SER A 64 15.84 -6.60 12.58
C SER A 64 16.94 -6.97 11.57
N ASP A 65 17.92 -7.77 11.99
CA ASP A 65 19.09 -8.13 11.18
C ASP A 65 18.92 -9.46 10.43
N THR A 66 17.88 -10.25 10.75
CA THR A 66 17.76 -11.64 10.26
C THR A 66 16.57 -11.89 9.37
N HIS A 67 15.45 -11.14 9.52
CA HIS A 67 14.19 -11.43 8.83
C HIS A 67 13.78 -10.35 7.83
N VAL A 68 14.47 -9.23 7.76
CA VAL A 68 14.24 -8.24 6.69
C VAL A 68 14.87 -8.75 5.40
N VAL A 69 14.03 -9.18 4.47
CA VAL A 69 14.44 -9.82 3.20
C VAL A 69 14.94 -8.80 2.21
N TRP A 70 14.20 -7.69 2.05
CA TRP A 70 14.61 -6.58 1.21
C TRP A 70 14.00 -5.24 1.69
N LYS A 71 14.60 -4.14 1.24
CA LYS A 71 14.14 -2.77 1.49
C LYS A 71 14.17 -1.97 0.20
N LYS A 72 13.17 -1.09 0.04
CA LYS A 72 13.11 -0.08 -1.03
C LYS A 72 12.94 1.29 -0.41
N THR A 73 13.65 2.28 -0.94
CA THR A 73 13.72 3.63 -0.35
C THR A 73 13.30 4.74 -1.32
N ARG A 74 13.07 4.42 -2.59
CA ARG A 74 12.77 5.42 -3.61
C ARG A 74 11.32 5.31 -4.06
N ARG A 75 10.56 6.43 -4.00
CA ARG A 75 9.18 6.52 -4.46
C ARG A 75 8.26 5.51 -3.78
N MET A 76 8.41 5.40 -2.46
CA MET A 76 7.62 4.48 -1.65
C MET A 76 6.36 5.15 -1.08
N PRO A 77 5.34 4.36 -0.72
CA PRO A 77 4.07 4.90 -0.26
C PRO A 77 4.21 5.72 1.02
N GLN A 78 3.54 6.87 1.06
CA GLN A 78 3.45 7.71 2.26
C GLN A 78 2.07 7.61 2.92
N ARG A 79 1.04 7.26 2.15
CA ARG A 79 -0.36 7.24 2.61
C ARG A 79 -1.13 6.02 2.11
N ALA A 80 -1.07 5.76 0.80
CA ALA A 80 -1.71 4.60 0.20
C ALA A 80 -1.06 3.31 0.68
N SER A 81 -1.84 2.31 1.06
CA SER A 81 -1.30 0.99 1.40
C SER A 81 -0.81 0.27 0.14
N PRO A 82 0.25 -0.54 0.24
CA PRO A 82 0.61 -1.47 -0.82
C PRO A 82 -0.55 -2.43 -1.15
N LEU A 83 -0.57 -2.94 -2.38
CA LEU A 83 -1.53 -3.95 -2.81
C LEU A 83 -0.78 -5.15 -3.37
N LEU A 84 -1.00 -6.31 -2.78
CA LEU A 84 -0.42 -7.57 -3.25
C LEU A 84 -1.47 -8.34 -4.05
N VAL A 85 -1.14 -8.69 -5.30
CA VAL A 85 -1.97 -9.54 -6.16
C VAL A 85 -1.11 -10.67 -6.72
N GLY A 86 -1.32 -11.88 -6.25
CA GLY A 86 -0.46 -13.03 -6.58
C GLY A 86 0.99 -12.76 -6.15
N LYS A 87 1.91 -12.69 -7.11
CA LYS A 87 3.33 -12.39 -6.88
C LYS A 87 3.70 -10.93 -7.10
N LEU A 88 2.75 -10.10 -7.52
CA LEU A 88 2.97 -8.70 -7.86
C LEU A 88 2.58 -7.80 -6.70
N LEU A 89 3.50 -6.92 -6.31
CA LEU A 89 3.28 -5.92 -5.28
C LEU A 89 3.21 -4.53 -5.94
N PHE A 90 2.02 -3.93 -5.88
CA PHE A 90 1.77 -2.60 -6.42
C PHE A 90 1.91 -1.56 -5.32
N VAL A 91 2.71 -0.54 -5.57
CA VAL A 91 2.97 0.54 -4.62
C VAL A 91 2.83 1.90 -5.29
N MET A 92 2.09 2.80 -4.65
CA MET A 92 1.80 4.14 -5.15
C MET A 92 2.40 5.19 -4.21
N ASP A 93 3.32 6.01 -4.70
CA ASP A 93 3.74 7.19 -3.94
C ASP A 93 2.69 8.30 -4.03
N ARG A 94 2.79 9.29 -3.15
CA ARG A 94 1.84 10.42 -3.13
C ARG A 94 1.82 11.26 -4.42
N ASN A 95 2.91 11.28 -5.17
CA ASN A 95 3.07 12.10 -6.39
C ASN A 95 2.68 11.38 -7.67
N GLY A 96 2.08 10.19 -7.54
CA GLY A 96 1.56 9.40 -8.65
C GLY A 96 2.56 8.44 -9.28
N TYR A 97 3.72 8.21 -8.67
CA TYR A 97 4.61 7.14 -9.14
C TYR A 97 4.08 5.80 -8.66
N LEU A 98 3.59 5.02 -9.61
CA LEU A 98 3.11 3.65 -9.42
C LEU A 98 4.19 2.69 -9.86
N SER A 99 4.64 1.81 -8.97
CA SER A 99 5.56 0.73 -9.26
C SER A 99 4.90 -0.62 -9.09
N CYS A 100 5.21 -1.55 -9.97
CA CYS A 100 4.95 -2.98 -9.83
C CYS A 100 6.27 -3.66 -9.48
N LEU A 101 6.30 -4.37 -8.37
CA LEU A 101 7.47 -5.07 -7.87
C LEU A 101 7.20 -6.59 -7.84
N GLU A 102 8.23 -7.38 -8.08
CA GLU A 102 8.20 -8.79 -7.70
C GLU A 102 8.22 -8.88 -6.16
N ALA A 103 7.20 -9.47 -5.57
CA ALA A 103 7.01 -9.45 -4.12
C ALA A 103 8.15 -10.13 -3.34
N SER A 104 8.70 -11.21 -3.88
CA SER A 104 9.74 -12.00 -3.22
C SER A 104 11.10 -11.31 -3.15
N SER A 105 11.46 -10.54 -4.17
CA SER A 105 12.79 -9.90 -4.31
C SER A 105 12.78 -8.38 -4.15
N GLY A 106 11.60 -7.74 -4.30
CA GLY A 106 11.47 -6.30 -4.40
C GLY A 106 12.00 -5.73 -5.73
N GLU A 107 12.31 -6.56 -6.71
CA GLU A 107 12.73 -6.11 -8.04
C GLU A 107 11.61 -5.33 -8.72
N GLU A 108 11.95 -4.16 -9.30
CA GLU A 108 11.00 -3.33 -10.02
C GLU A 108 10.80 -3.88 -11.42
N ILE A 109 9.57 -4.38 -11.68
CA ILE A 109 9.18 -4.90 -12.99
C ILE A 109 8.90 -3.73 -13.94
N TRP A 110 8.13 -2.73 -13.46
CA TRP A 110 7.90 -1.48 -14.16
C TRP A 110 7.55 -0.36 -13.16
N GLN A 111 7.75 0.88 -13.62
CA GLN A 111 7.30 2.09 -12.93
C GLN A 111 6.66 3.04 -13.94
N GLN A 112 5.51 3.59 -13.58
CA GLN A 112 4.78 4.56 -14.39
C GLN A 112 4.34 5.73 -13.53
N ARG A 113 4.04 6.86 -14.16
CA ARG A 113 3.50 8.03 -13.47
C ARG A 113 2.06 8.28 -13.89
N LEU A 114 1.14 8.16 -12.94
CA LEU A 114 -0.25 8.56 -13.09
C LEU A 114 -0.40 10.04 -12.75
N LYS A 115 -1.42 10.69 -13.35
CA LYS A 115 -1.70 12.11 -13.10
C LYS A 115 -2.40 12.30 -11.76
N GLY A 116 -1.96 13.29 -10.99
CA GLY A 116 -2.56 13.69 -9.72
C GLY A 116 -1.77 13.27 -8.50
N ARG A 117 -2.37 13.47 -7.32
CA ARG A 117 -1.83 13.07 -6.02
C ARG A 117 -2.68 11.94 -5.45
N PHE A 118 -2.04 11.03 -4.73
CA PHE A 118 -2.69 9.82 -4.24
C PHE A 118 -2.56 9.70 -2.72
N SER A 119 -3.71 9.56 -2.05
CA SER A 119 -3.82 9.27 -0.62
C SER A 119 -4.64 8.02 -0.35
N ALA A 120 -5.62 7.74 -1.20
CA ALA A 120 -6.45 6.54 -1.13
C ALA A 120 -5.63 5.29 -1.46
N SER A 121 -5.85 4.22 -0.71
CA SER A 121 -5.31 2.90 -1.04
C SER A 121 -6.00 2.33 -2.27
N PRO A 122 -5.27 1.60 -3.14
CA PRO A 122 -5.87 0.95 -4.30
C PRO A 122 -6.82 -0.18 -3.91
N VAL A 123 -7.74 -0.48 -4.81
CA VAL A 123 -8.67 -1.61 -4.69
C VAL A 123 -8.44 -2.57 -5.86
N TYR A 124 -8.43 -3.87 -5.56
CA TYR A 124 -8.39 -4.93 -6.58
C TYR A 124 -9.77 -5.57 -6.73
N ALA A 125 -10.29 -5.57 -7.94
CA ALA A 125 -11.53 -6.25 -8.31
C ALA A 125 -11.49 -6.68 -9.78
N ASN A 126 -12.03 -7.85 -10.08
CA ASN A 126 -12.22 -8.36 -11.46
C ASN A 126 -10.94 -8.28 -12.33
N ASN A 127 -9.78 -8.69 -11.79
CA ASN A 127 -8.46 -8.60 -12.42
C ASN A 127 -8.01 -7.17 -12.78
N CYS A 128 -8.64 -6.16 -12.21
CA CYS A 128 -8.31 -4.76 -12.36
C CYS A 128 -7.87 -4.14 -11.03
N ILE A 129 -7.04 -3.11 -11.10
CA ILE A 129 -6.67 -2.32 -9.94
C ILE A 129 -7.14 -0.88 -10.18
N TYR A 130 -7.84 -0.34 -9.19
CA TYR A 130 -8.45 0.97 -9.20
C TYR A 130 -7.65 1.92 -8.33
N PHE A 131 -7.09 2.98 -8.91
CA PHE A 131 -6.34 4.02 -8.22
C PHE A 131 -7.12 5.33 -8.26
N PHE A 132 -7.53 5.81 -7.10
CA PHE A 132 -8.25 7.08 -6.97
C PHE A 132 -7.28 8.19 -6.54
N ASN A 133 -7.23 9.28 -7.30
CA ASN A 133 -6.44 10.44 -6.95
C ASN A 133 -7.23 11.45 -6.08
N GLU A 134 -6.51 12.43 -5.50
CA GLU A 134 -7.10 13.44 -4.61
C GLU A 134 -8.08 14.38 -5.33
N GLU A 135 -8.06 14.42 -6.67
CA GLU A 135 -8.95 15.22 -7.53
C GLU A 135 -10.18 14.43 -8.05
N GLY A 136 -10.43 13.22 -7.53
CA GLY A 136 -11.60 12.42 -7.87
C GLY A 136 -11.51 11.64 -9.17
N ALA A 137 -10.35 11.58 -9.81
CA ALA A 137 -10.15 10.71 -10.95
C ALA A 137 -9.76 9.29 -10.49
N CYS A 138 -10.35 8.29 -11.16
CA CYS A 138 -10.04 6.87 -11.00
C CYS A 138 -9.32 6.36 -12.24
N THR A 139 -8.07 5.94 -12.09
CA THR A 139 -7.34 5.21 -13.13
C THR A 139 -7.47 3.72 -12.87
N VAL A 140 -7.93 2.99 -13.86
CA VAL A 140 -8.10 1.53 -13.82
C VAL A 140 -7.00 0.90 -14.66
N ILE A 141 -6.22 0.01 -14.08
CA ILE A 141 -5.17 -0.74 -14.78
C ILE A 141 -5.42 -2.24 -14.73
N ARG A 142 -4.83 -2.99 -15.66
CA ARG A 142 -4.78 -4.44 -15.56
C ARG A 142 -3.82 -4.87 -14.44
N SER A 143 -4.24 -5.88 -13.68
CA SER A 143 -3.37 -6.49 -12.67
C SER A 143 -2.41 -7.49 -13.32
N ALA A 144 -1.33 -6.98 -13.95
CA ALA A 144 -0.39 -7.78 -14.71
C ALA A 144 1.06 -7.27 -14.56
N SER A 145 2.03 -8.09 -15.02
CA SER A 145 3.43 -7.72 -15.13
C SER A 145 3.73 -6.72 -16.26
N GLU A 146 2.76 -6.46 -17.14
CA GLU A 146 2.81 -5.41 -18.15
C GLU A 146 1.86 -4.28 -17.75
N PHE A 147 2.29 -3.04 -17.94
CA PHE A 147 1.48 -1.87 -17.63
C PHE A 147 0.46 -1.58 -18.72
N GLU A 148 -0.83 -1.61 -18.37
CA GLU A 148 -1.92 -1.27 -19.28
C GLU A 148 -2.99 -0.46 -18.53
N ILE A 149 -3.29 0.75 -18.99
CA ILE A 149 -4.44 1.53 -18.53
C ILE A 149 -5.67 1.07 -19.32
N LEU A 150 -6.68 0.60 -18.61
CA LEU A 150 -7.95 0.14 -19.19
C LEU A 150 -8.98 1.26 -19.28
N ALA A 151 -9.01 2.14 -18.27
CA ALA A 151 -9.93 3.26 -18.21
C ALA A 151 -9.41 4.39 -17.31
N THR A 152 -9.95 5.58 -17.51
CA THR A 152 -9.86 6.70 -16.58
C THR A 152 -11.23 7.32 -16.44
N ASN A 153 -11.76 7.33 -15.22
CA ASN A 153 -13.09 7.85 -14.89
C ASN A 153 -12.93 9.03 -13.94
N ILE A 154 -13.90 9.94 -13.95
CA ILE A 154 -13.94 11.11 -13.05
C ILE A 154 -15.23 11.04 -12.25
N LEU A 155 -15.13 11.13 -10.93
CA LEU A 155 -16.28 11.21 -10.02
C LEU A 155 -16.78 12.66 -9.94
N GLY A 156 -18.06 12.84 -10.28
CA GLY A 156 -18.69 14.16 -10.23
C GLY A 156 -17.92 15.22 -11.01
N ASP A 157 -17.84 16.42 -10.46
CA ASP A 157 -17.13 17.57 -11.05
C ASP A 157 -15.70 17.73 -10.49
N GLY A 158 -15.00 16.62 -10.23
CA GLY A 158 -13.64 16.65 -9.66
C GLY A 158 -13.64 16.88 -8.15
N GLU A 159 -14.37 16.06 -7.42
CA GLU A 159 -14.48 16.17 -5.98
C GLU A 159 -13.24 15.67 -5.25
N GLN A 160 -12.87 16.35 -4.17
CA GLN A 160 -11.76 15.92 -3.32
C GLN A 160 -12.02 14.54 -2.71
N LEU A 161 -11.09 13.62 -2.96
CA LEU A 161 -11.13 12.24 -2.49
C LEU A 161 -9.85 11.89 -1.74
N MET A 162 -9.98 11.56 -0.46
CA MET A 162 -8.85 11.17 0.41
C MET A 162 -9.06 9.76 0.98
N ALA A 163 -10.30 9.34 1.12
CA ALA A 163 -10.66 8.04 1.70
C ALA A 163 -10.42 6.91 0.70
N SER A 164 -9.92 5.79 1.20
CA SER A 164 -9.88 4.57 0.41
C SER A 164 -11.29 4.06 0.16
N PRO A 165 -11.61 3.62 -1.07
CA PRO A 165 -12.89 2.99 -1.37
C PRO A 165 -13.07 1.69 -0.59
N ALA A 166 -14.31 1.33 -0.32
CA ALA A 166 -14.70 0.01 0.16
C ALA A 166 -15.46 -0.74 -0.94
N MET A 167 -15.48 -2.06 -0.84
CA MET A 167 -16.29 -2.92 -1.70
C MET A 167 -17.20 -3.80 -0.85
N ASP A 168 -18.43 -4.01 -1.34
CA ASP A 168 -19.34 -5.03 -0.85
C ASP A 168 -19.98 -5.73 -2.05
N GLY A 169 -19.64 -7.01 -2.25
CA GLY A 169 -19.94 -7.70 -3.51
C GLY A 169 -19.25 -7.01 -4.69
N ASP A 170 -20.06 -6.65 -5.70
CA ASP A 170 -19.60 -5.95 -6.91
C ASP A 170 -19.70 -4.41 -6.79
N ASP A 171 -20.21 -3.90 -5.67
CA ASP A 171 -20.43 -2.48 -5.44
C ASP A 171 -19.21 -1.78 -4.87
N PHE A 172 -18.89 -0.61 -5.42
CA PHE A 172 -17.96 0.33 -4.81
C PHE A 172 -18.69 1.35 -3.93
N TYR A 173 -18.17 1.56 -2.74
CA TYR A 173 -18.55 2.64 -1.84
C TYR A 173 -17.41 3.65 -1.77
N ILE A 174 -17.62 4.83 -2.33
CA ILE A 174 -16.58 5.86 -2.48
C ILE A 174 -17.03 7.11 -1.74
N ARG A 175 -16.22 7.52 -0.75
CA ARG A 175 -16.49 8.73 0.01
C ARG A 175 -15.60 9.88 -0.51
N THR A 176 -16.24 10.95 -0.93
CA THR A 176 -15.61 12.23 -1.24
C THR A 176 -15.77 13.24 -0.07
N ALA A 177 -15.30 14.47 -0.24
CA ALA A 177 -15.51 15.52 0.75
C ALA A 177 -16.99 15.85 0.98
N LYS A 178 -17.88 15.62 -0.03
CA LYS A 178 -19.28 16.03 0.00
C LYS A 178 -20.27 14.86 -0.02
N TYR A 179 -19.92 13.74 -0.65
CA TYR A 179 -20.85 12.65 -0.96
C TYR A 179 -20.30 11.28 -0.57
N LEU A 180 -21.21 10.35 -0.40
CA LEU A 180 -20.95 8.91 -0.43
C LEU A 180 -21.62 8.33 -1.67
N TYR A 181 -20.81 7.79 -2.58
CA TYR A 181 -21.28 7.14 -3.80
C TYR A 181 -21.37 5.63 -3.59
N ARG A 182 -22.42 5.02 -4.14
CA ARG A 182 -22.47 3.60 -4.44
C ARG A 182 -22.44 3.47 -5.97
N ILE A 183 -21.53 2.67 -6.49
CA ILE A 183 -21.35 2.42 -7.92
C ILE A 183 -21.44 0.91 -8.13
N GLU A 184 -22.42 0.49 -8.94
CA GLU A 184 -22.65 -0.91 -9.35
C GLU A 184 -21.81 -1.27 -10.59
#